data_e38ff4cf46312fdff26261a43d03af2b
#
_entry.id   e38ff4cf46312fdff26261a43d03af2b
#
_cell.length_a   1.000
_cell.length_b   1.000
_cell.length_c   1.000
_cell.angle_alpha   90.00
_cell.angle_beta   90.00
_cell.angle_gamma   90.00
#
_symmetry.space_group_name_H-M   'P 1'
#
loop_
_entity.id
_entity.type
_entity.pdbx_description
1 polymer ?
#
loop_
_entity_poly.entity_id
_entity_poly.type
_entity_poly.pdbx_seq_one_letter_code
_entity_poly.pdbx_strand_id
1 'polypeptide(L)'
;MSSHPTHDALRRRLLAGTALGAGSLALPGALREALAQTPLVVGVIYVGPRGDFGYNQAQAQAAAAIKKLPGVKVVEEENVPETAAVQKTMEAMINQDKASLIFPTSFGYFDPHMLKMAEKYPKVRFAHCGGMWTEGKHPKNTGSYFGYIDECQYLAGVVAGYTSKTKKLGFIAAKPIPQVLRNINAFTMGARSVDPSITTRVIFTGEWSMPVKEAEASTSLIDQGVDVLTCHVDSPKVIMETAEKRGVFCSGYHASQAALAPKGYLTGAEWDWATPYNAQIKAAQSGAPMPNFLRGGLKDGYVKMSPYGAAVGAAAKAKADEIKALMVKGGYAIFKGGLKDNKGAVVIPAGKNLDQFDAELEKMNYLVEGVIGSIPG
;
A
#
# COMPACT_ATOMS: atom_id res chain seq x y z
N MET A 1 -81.99 -46.71 -12.37
CA MET A 1 -82.46 -45.46 -11.74
C MET A 1 -81.33 -44.76 -11.13
N SER A 2 -80.84 -43.73 -11.81
CA SER A 2 -79.63 -42.97 -11.56
C SER A 2 -80.05 -41.69 -10.81
N SER A 3 -79.48 -41.40 -9.71
CA SER A 3 -79.63 -40.13 -9.04
C SER A 3 -78.28 -39.41 -8.98
N HIS A 4 -78.18 -38.32 -9.77
CA HIS A 4 -77.06 -37.36 -9.71
C HIS A 4 -77.12 -36.60 -8.40
N PRO A 5 -75.99 -36.36 -7.75
CA PRO A 5 -75.90 -35.43 -6.65
C PRO A 5 -75.83 -33.98 -7.18
N THR A 6 -76.55 -33.10 -6.48
CA THR A 6 -76.86 -31.73 -6.87
C THR A 6 -75.62 -30.79 -6.72
N HIS A 7 -75.61 -29.81 -7.60
CA HIS A 7 -74.61 -28.76 -7.76
C HIS A 7 -74.30 -27.86 -6.52
N ASP A 8 -75.01 -28.07 -5.42
CA ASP A 8 -74.91 -27.21 -4.21
C ASP A 8 -73.79 -27.61 -3.23
N ALA A 9 -73.25 -28.83 -3.32
CA ALA A 9 -72.15 -29.28 -2.45
C ALA A 9 -70.77 -28.77 -2.91
N LEU A 10 -70.63 -28.40 -4.16
CA LEU A 10 -69.36 -27.82 -4.69
C LEU A 10 -69.23 -26.32 -4.44
N ARG A 11 -70.34 -25.60 -4.30
CA ARG A 11 -70.30 -24.15 -4.01
C ARG A 11 -69.98 -23.83 -2.55
N ARG A 12 -70.28 -24.73 -1.64
CA ARG A 12 -69.95 -24.54 -0.22
C ARG A 12 -68.51 -24.88 0.16
N ARG A 13 -67.74 -25.55 -0.68
CA ARG A 13 -66.31 -25.84 -0.50
C ARG A 13 -65.38 -24.79 -1.11
N LEU A 14 -65.88 -23.86 -1.90
CA LEU A 14 -65.10 -22.82 -2.60
C LEU A 14 -65.11 -21.46 -1.81
N LEU A 15 -65.90 -21.35 -0.72
CA LEU A 15 -66.00 -20.14 0.08
C LEU A 15 -65.33 -20.24 1.47
N ALA A 16 -64.62 -21.34 1.76
CA ALA A 16 -63.91 -21.54 3.03
C ALA A 16 -62.37 -21.52 2.88
N GLY A 17 -61.84 -21.00 1.76
CA GLY A 17 -60.40 -21.07 1.44
C GLY A 17 -59.71 -19.73 1.18
N THR A 18 -60.26 -18.58 1.52
CA THR A 18 -59.60 -17.29 1.33
C THR A 18 -59.65 -16.39 2.56
N ALA A 19 -59.21 -16.94 3.70
CA ALA A 19 -58.67 -16.16 4.79
C ALA A 19 -57.12 -16.30 4.69
N LEU A 20 -56.52 -15.79 3.62
CA LEU A 20 -55.11 -15.46 3.59
C LEU A 20 -54.94 -14.31 4.54
N GLY A 21 -54.55 -14.61 5.76
CA GLY A 21 -54.07 -13.67 6.71
C GLY A 21 -52.94 -12.86 6.05
N ALA A 22 -53.06 -11.54 6.08
CA ALA A 22 -51.96 -10.65 5.88
C ALA A 22 -50.92 -10.94 6.99
N GLY A 23 -50.13 -12.00 6.75
CA GLY A 23 -48.93 -12.27 7.49
C GLY A 23 -47.97 -11.14 7.10
N SER A 24 -47.95 -10.10 7.93
CA SER A 24 -46.83 -9.19 7.95
C SER A 24 -45.57 -10.06 7.97
N LEU A 25 -44.81 -10.08 6.88
CA LEU A 25 -43.44 -10.58 6.83
C LEU A 25 -42.62 -9.71 7.80
N ALA A 26 -42.75 -10.01 9.09
CA ALA A 26 -41.85 -9.50 10.09
C ALA A 26 -40.47 -10.11 9.73
N LEU A 27 -39.64 -9.36 9.07
CA LEU A 27 -38.21 -9.68 8.92
C LEU A 27 -37.69 -10.10 10.31
N PRO A 28 -36.95 -11.22 10.39
CA PRO A 28 -36.34 -11.64 11.64
C PRO A 28 -35.64 -10.44 12.30
N GLY A 29 -35.77 -10.26 13.61
CA GLY A 29 -35.23 -9.09 14.34
C GLY A 29 -33.78 -8.81 14.01
N ALA A 30 -32.94 -9.82 13.82
CA ALA A 30 -31.55 -9.71 13.38
C ALA A 30 -31.39 -9.02 11.99
N LEU A 31 -32.32 -9.18 11.05
CA LEU A 31 -32.30 -8.49 9.75
C LEU A 31 -32.78 -7.02 9.90
N ARG A 32 -33.68 -6.74 10.84
CA ARG A 32 -34.09 -5.37 11.14
C ARG A 32 -33.00 -4.62 11.90
N GLU A 33 -32.28 -5.27 12.81
CA GLU A 33 -31.13 -4.69 13.49
C GLU A 33 -29.95 -4.45 12.54
N ALA A 34 -29.67 -5.37 11.60
CA ALA A 34 -28.65 -5.17 10.56
C ALA A 34 -28.97 -4.00 9.60
N LEU A 35 -30.27 -3.73 9.37
CA LEU A 35 -30.73 -2.59 8.54
C LEU A 35 -30.77 -1.26 9.31
N ALA A 36 -30.66 -1.29 10.64
CA ALA A 36 -30.75 -0.13 11.52
C ALA A 36 -29.38 0.34 12.09
N GLN A 37 -28.28 -0.34 11.77
CA GLN A 37 -26.97 0.09 12.23
C GLN A 37 -26.57 1.40 11.53
N THR A 38 -26.28 2.43 12.32
CA THR A 38 -25.70 3.68 11.82
C THR A 38 -24.41 3.35 11.07
N PRO A 39 -24.25 3.79 9.81
CA PRO A 39 -23.04 3.50 9.06
C PRO A 39 -21.78 3.93 9.81
N LEU A 40 -20.74 3.10 9.75
CA LEU A 40 -19.40 3.48 10.18
C LEU A 40 -18.89 4.56 9.24
N VAL A 41 -18.71 5.78 9.73
CA VAL A 41 -18.13 6.86 8.95
C VAL A 41 -16.62 6.84 9.10
N VAL A 42 -15.92 6.73 7.98
CA VAL A 42 -14.47 6.62 7.86
C VAL A 42 -13.93 7.85 7.16
N GLY A 43 -13.01 8.58 7.81
CA GLY A 43 -12.28 9.69 7.22
C GLY A 43 -10.95 9.23 6.61
N VAL A 44 -10.60 9.71 5.43
CA VAL A 44 -9.29 9.49 4.80
C VAL A 44 -8.70 10.83 4.40
N ILE A 45 -7.47 11.11 4.84
CA ILE A 45 -6.81 12.41 4.62
C ILE A 45 -5.52 12.19 3.85
N TYR A 46 -5.38 12.88 2.72
CA TYR A 46 -4.24 12.78 1.82
C TYR A 46 -3.41 14.07 1.85
N VAL A 47 -2.08 13.92 1.81
CA VAL A 47 -1.15 15.06 1.77
C VAL A 47 -1.08 15.74 0.41
N GLY A 48 -1.39 15.00 -0.65
CA GLY A 48 -1.41 15.47 -2.02
C GLY A 48 -2.68 15.04 -2.77
N PRO A 49 -2.71 15.21 -4.09
CA PRO A 49 -3.85 14.82 -4.91
C PRO A 49 -3.99 13.30 -5.00
N ARG A 50 -5.22 12.80 -4.93
CA ARG A 50 -5.55 11.36 -5.02
C ARG A 50 -5.15 10.70 -6.35
N GLY A 51 -4.86 11.47 -7.39
CA GLY A 51 -4.44 11.00 -8.71
C GLY A 51 -2.97 11.29 -9.01
N ASP A 52 -2.08 11.25 -8.01
CA ASP A 52 -0.65 11.52 -8.13
C ASP A 52 0.16 10.42 -8.83
N PHE A 53 -0.49 9.36 -9.25
CA PHE A 53 0.13 8.13 -9.77
C PHE A 53 1.09 7.45 -8.77
N GLY A 54 0.97 7.75 -7.46
CA GLY A 54 1.90 7.27 -6.47
C GLY A 54 1.28 7.06 -5.10
N TYR A 55 1.85 7.73 -4.09
CA TYR A 55 1.52 7.52 -2.69
C TYR A 55 0.05 7.76 -2.35
N ASN A 56 -0.47 8.93 -2.74
CA ASN A 56 -1.86 9.26 -2.44
C ASN A 56 -2.85 8.43 -3.28
N GLN A 57 -2.50 8.09 -4.52
CA GLN A 57 -3.31 7.18 -5.34
C GLN A 57 -3.43 5.79 -4.71
N ALA A 58 -2.36 5.25 -4.13
CA ALA A 58 -2.41 3.95 -3.44
C ALA A 58 -3.38 3.98 -2.24
N GLN A 59 -3.37 5.05 -1.47
CA GLN A 59 -4.33 5.26 -0.36
C GLN A 59 -5.76 5.44 -0.89
N ALA A 60 -5.94 6.19 -1.97
CA ALA A 60 -7.25 6.41 -2.61
C ALA A 60 -7.84 5.11 -3.19
N GLN A 61 -7.01 4.20 -3.70
CA GLN A 61 -7.45 2.87 -4.13
C GLN A 61 -8.01 2.06 -2.96
N ALA A 62 -7.39 2.13 -1.78
CA ALA A 62 -7.92 1.50 -0.57
C ALA A 62 -9.23 2.16 -0.13
N ALA A 63 -9.32 3.50 -0.14
CA ALA A 63 -10.55 4.21 0.15
C ALA A 63 -11.68 3.79 -0.79
N ALA A 64 -11.41 3.66 -2.09
CA ALA A 64 -12.37 3.18 -3.09
C ALA A 64 -12.80 1.71 -2.84
N ALA A 65 -11.90 0.86 -2.34
CA ALA A 65 -12.23 -0.52 -1.99
C ALA A 65 -13.18 -0.58 -0.78
N ILE A 66 -12.89 0.17 0.29
CA ILE A 66 -13.71 0.15 1.51
C ILE A 66 -15.07 0.86 1.34
N LYS A 67 -15.21 1.79 0.38
CA LYS A 67 -16.52 2.37 0.00
C LYS A 67 -17.54 1.32 -0.44
N LYS A 68 -17.08 0.16 -0.89
CA LYS A 68 -17.94 -0.95 -1.34
C LYS A 68 -18.40 -1.85 -0.19
N LEU A 69 -17.90 -1.65 1.01
CA LEU A 69 -18.25 -2.48 2.16
C LEU A 69 -19.63 -2.08 2.72
N PRO A 70 -20.46 -3.07 3.11
CA PRO A 70 -21.75 -2.76 3.70
C PRO A 70 -21.59 -2.00 5.02
N GLY A 71 -22.45 -1.00 5.23
CA GLY A 71 -22.44 -0.21 6.45
C GLY A 71 -21.23 0.71 6.61
N VAL A 72 -20.49 1.01 5.54
CA VAL A 72 -19.36 1.97 5.54
C VAL A 72 -19.70 3.19 4.69
N LYS A 73 -19.48 4.38 5.25
CA LYS A 73 -19.48 5.67 4.55
C LYS A 73 -18.07 6.25 4.62
N VAL A 74 -17.51 6.67 3.50
CA VAL A 74 -16.17 7.27 3.45
C VAL A 74 -16.27 8.76 3.11
N VAL A 75 -15.57 9.58 3.89
CA VAL A 75 -15.32 11.00 3.63
C VAL A 75 -13.83 11.20 3.39
N GLU A 76 -13.47 12.04 2.43
CA GLU A 76 -12.09 12.18 1.95
C GLU A 76 -11.71 13.65 1.81
N GLU A 77 -10.48 14.00 2.19
CA GLU A 77 -9.91 15.33 1.98
C GLU A 77 -8.50 15.19 1.43
N GLU A 78 -8.19 15.91 0.34
CA GLU A 78 -6.88 15.86 -0.32
C GLU A 78 -6.17 17.21 -0.25
N ASN A 79 -4.84 17.19 -0.50
CA ASN A 79 -3.98 18.37 -0.43
C ASN A 79 -3.92 19.01 0.97
N VAL A 80 -4.00 18.20 2.00
CA VAL A 80 -3.90 18.66 3.39
C VAL A 80 -2.42 18.65 3.80
N PRO A 81 -1.80 19.80 4.12
CA PRO A 81 -0.39 19.84 4.49
C PRO A 81 -0.11 19.24 5.87
N GLU A 82 1.13 18.76 6.09
CA GLU A 82 1.62 18.22 7.37
C GLU A 82 1.83 19.34 8.41
N THR A 83 0.77 20.08 8.69
CA THR A 83 0.74 21.20 9.63
C THR A 83 -0.51 21.09 10.53
N ALA A 84 -0.76 22.11 11.36
CA ALA A 84 -2.02 22.20 12.13
C ALA A 84 -3.28 22.13 11.28
N ALA A 85 -3.19 22.27 9.96
CA ALA A 85 -4.33 22.13 9.05
C ALA A 85 -4.94 20.72 9.14
N VAL A 86 -4.12 19.67 9.24
CA VAL A 86 -4.64 18.29 9.33
C VAL A 86 -5.45 18.05 10.62
N GLN A 87 -5.14 18.75 11.73
CA GLN A 87 -5.95 18.67 12.94
C GLN A 87 -7.35 19.24 12.70
N LYS A 88 -7.45 20.39 11.98
CA LYS A 88 -8.73 21.00 11.62
C LYS A 88 -9.55 20.09 10.70
N THR A 89 -8.90 19.43 9.73
CA THR A 89 -9.55 18.46 8.85
C THR A 89 -10.09 17.26 9.65
N MET A 90 -9.28 16.66 10.53
CA MET A 90 -9.74 15.57 11.41
C MET A 90 -10.94 16.03 12.27
N GLU A 91 -10.85 17.23 12.83
CA GLU A 91 -11.91 17.80 13.67
C GLU A 91 -13.21 18.04 12.90
N ALA A 92 -13.12 18.51 11.67
CA ALA A 92 -14.28 18.69 10.78
C ALA A 92 -14.93 17.34 10.46
N MET A 93 -14.13 16.32 10.07
CA MET A 93 -14.63 14.97 9.81
C MET A 93 -15.33 14.35 11.05
N ILE A 94 -14.81 14.58 12.26
CA ILE A 94 -15.40 14.08 13.50
C ILE A 94 -16.71 14.81 13.81
N ASN A 95 -16.70 16.15 13.81
CA ASN A 95 -17.81 16.95 14.31
C ASN A 95 -18.92 17.12 13.29
N GLN A 96 -18.59 17.28 12.01
CA GLN A 96 -19.57 17.52 10.94
C GLN A 96 -20.01 16.20 10.29
N ASP A 97 -19.06 15.35 9.88
CA ASP A 97 -19.35 14.10 9.17
C ASP A 97 -19.62 12.92 10.10
N LYS A 98 -19.35 13.06 11.40
CA LYS A 98 -19.48 11.99 12.41
C LYS A 98 -18.52 10.81 12.20
N ALA A 99 -17.31 11.08 11.66
CA ALA A 99 -16.30 10.07 11.49
C ALA A 99 -15.87 9.50 12.85
N SER A 100 -15.81 8.17 12.95
CA SER A 100 -15.38 7.44 14.14
C SER A 100 -14.13 6.60 13.92
N LEU A 101 -13.67 6.52 12.67
CA LEU A 101 -12.37 5.97 12.26
C LEU A 101 -11.75 6.92 11.23
N ILE A 102 -10.50 7.33 11.45
CA ILE A 102 -9.78 8.23 10.55
C ILE A 102 -8.46 7.62 10.16
N PHE A 103 -8.14 7.70 8.87
CA PHE A 103 -6.85 7.36 8.28
C PHE A 103 -6.12 8.64 7.87
N PRO A 104 -5.29 9.23 8.74
CA PRO A 104 -4.35 10.28 8.38
C PRO A 104 -3.14 9.61 7.72
N THR A 105 -3.04 9.71 6.39
CA THR A 105 -2.17 8.81 5.63
C THR A 105 -0.71 9.24 5.54
N SER A 106 -0.40 10.53 5.70
CA SER A 106 0.97 11.01 5.55
C SER A 106 1.82 10.81 6.80
N PHE A 107 3.11 10.55 6.60
CA PHE A 107 4.09 10.28 7.67
C PHE A 107 4.12 11.37 8.75
N GLY A 108 4.14 12.65 8.36
CA GLY A 108 4.18 13.78 9.29
C GLY A 108 2.87 14.08 10.02
N TYR A 109 1.78 13.35 9.72
CA TYR A 109 0.53 13.52 10.46
C TYR A 109 0.52 12.87 11.83
N PHE A 110 1.45 11.94 12.13
CA PHE A 110 1.44 11.15 13.35
C PHE A 110 1.64 12.01 14.60
N ASP A 111 2.81 12.59 14.73
CA ASP A 111 3.22 13.42 15.87
C ASP A 111 3.60 14.84 15.39
N PRO A 112 3.01 15.89 15.96
CA PRO A 112 2.08 15.89 17.10
C PRO A 112 0.60 15.79 16.73
N HIS A 113 0.25 15.75 15.43
CA HIS A 113 -1.10 16.09 14.97
C HIS A 113 -2.14 15.03 15.34
N MET A 114 -1.94 13.79 14.90
CA MET A 114 -2.87 12.70 15.20
C MET A 114 -2.92 12.38 16.70
N LEU A 115 -1.77 12.41 17.39
CA LEU A 115 -1.72 12.12 18.83
C LEU A 115 -2.56 13.13 19.63
N LYS A 116 -2.45 14.44 19.34
CA LYS A 116 -3.30 15.47 19.97
C LYS A 116 -4.80 15.24 19.71
N MET A 117 -5.14 14.84 18.49
CA MET A 117 -6.54 14.55 18.15
C MET A 117 -7.06 13.30 18.85
N ALA A 118 -6.23 12.28 19.01
CA ALA A 118 -6.57 11.05 19.73
C ALA A 118 -6.84 11.30 21.21
N GLU A 119 -6.05 12.17 21.85
CA GLU A 119 -6.29 12.60 23.23
C GLU A 119 -7.60 13.39 23.36
N LYS A 120 -7.85 14.32 22.43
CA LYS A 120 -9.06 15.16 22.41
C LYS A 120 -10.34 14.35 22.14
N TYR A 121 -10.26 13.30 21.31
CA TYR A 121 -11.37 12.47 20.86
C TYR A 121 -11.15 10.98 21.20
N PRO A 122 -11.19 10.57 22.47
CA PRO A 122 -10.81 9.23 22.90
C PRO A 122 -11.72 8.10 22.38
N LYS A 123 -12.91 8.44 21.85
CA LYS A 123 -13.84 7.49 21.24
C LYS A 123 -13.65 7.32 19.74
N VAL A 124 -12.83 8.16 19.11
CA VAL A 124 -12.49 8.08 17.67
C VAL A 124 -11.22 7.27 17.52
N ARG A 125 -11.16 6.42 16.52
CA ARG A 125 -10.00 5.60 16.18
C ARG A 125 -9.18 6.30 15.10
N PHE A 126 -7.85 6.26 15.22
CA PHE A 126 -6.93 6.88 14.25
C PHE A 126 -5.90 5.84 13.80
N ALA A 127 -5.88 5.49 12.52
CA ALA A 127 -4.97 4.52 11.94
C ALA A 127 -4.04 5.20 10.93
N HIS A 128 -2.77 5.35 11.32
CA HIS A 128 -1.75 6.08 10.57
C HIS A 128 -0.90 5.17 9.69
N CYS A 129 -0.53 5.64 8.49
CA CYS A 129 0.44 4.96 7.63
C CYS A 129 1.86 5.38 7.99
N GLY A 130 2.70 4.44 8.45
CA GLY A 130 4.10 4.76 8.78
C GLY A 130 4.72 3.88 9.85
N GLY A 131 3.95 3.01 10.49
CA GLY A 131 4.49 2.03 11.44
C GLY A 131 5.09 2.62 12.72
N MET A 132 4.61 3.78 13.18
CA MET A 132 5.23 4.55 14.28
C MET A 132 4.64 4.24 15.67
N TRP A 133 3.55 3.51 15.74
CA TRP A 133 2.91 3.22 17.02
C TRP A 133 3.78 2.32 17.91
N THR A 134 3.84 2.66 19.20
CA THR A 134 4.59 1.92 20.22
C THR A 134 3.71 1.67 21.41
N GLU A 135 3.62 0.41 21.85
CA GLU A 135 2.87 0.01 23.02
C GLU A 135 3.37 0.69 24.29
N GLY A 136 2.42 1.09 25.15
CA GLY A 136 2.74 1.81 26.42
C GLY A 136 3.12 3.28 26.24
N LYS A 137 3.39 3.73 25.01
CA LYS A 137 3.77 5.13 24.71
C LYS A 137 2.61 5.91 24.08
N HIS A 138 1.84 5.27 23.21
CA HIS A 138 0.80 5.97 22.44
C HIS A 138 -0.61 5.56 22.86
N PRO A 139 -1.63 6.45 22.68
CA PRO A 139 -3.02 6.17 23.06
C PRO A 139 -3.56 4.91 22.38
N LYS A 140 -4.41 4.14 23.10
CA LYS A 140 -5.00 2.88 22.61
C LYS A 140 -5.97 3.07 21.44
N ASN A 141 -6.52 4.26 21.24
CA ASN A 141 -7.36 4.61 20.09
C ASN A 141 -6.54 5.07 18.87
N THR A 142 -5.21 4.94 18.92
CA THR A 142 -4.32 5.16 17.79
C THR A 142 -3.69 3.85 17.33
N GLY A 143 -3.30 3.80 16.06
CA GLY A 143 -2.56 2.67 15.51
C GLY A 143 -1.76 3.09 14.29
N SER A 144 -0.85 2.22 13.88
CA SER A 144 -0.08 2.37 12.66
C SER A 144 -0.17 1.10 11.82
N TYR A 145 -0.21 1.26 10.51
CA TYR A 145 -0.06 0.18 9.55
C TYR A 145 1.10 0.48 8.62
N PHE A 146 1.80 -0.56 8.18
CA PHE A 146 2.90 -0.43 7.24
C PHE A 146 3.16 -1.73 6.48
N GLY A 147 3.77 -1.63 5.29
CA GLY A 147 4.09 -2.77 4.45
C GLY A 147 5.59 -2.89 4.15
N TYR A 148 6.03 -4.10 3.86
CA TYR A 148 7.41 -4.41 3.47
C TYR A 148 7.52 -4.41 1.95
N ILE A 149 7.45 -3.22 1.34
CA ILE A 149 7.47 -3.04 -0.13
C ILE A 149 8.86 -3.29 -0.74
N ASP A 150 9.88 -3.35 0.09
CA ASP A 150 11.22 -3.78 -0.30
C ASP A 150 11.23 -5.21 -0.88
N GLU A 151 10.29 -6.09 -0.50
CA GLU A 151 10.07 -7.39 -1.16
C GLU A 151 9.74 -7.22 -2.64
N CYS A 152 8.83 -6.31 -2.96
CA CYS A 152 8.46 -6.00 -4.34
C CYS A 152 9.58 -5.26 -5.08
N GLN A 153 10.32 -4.38 -4.40
CA GLN A 153 11.50 -3.72 -4.98
C GLN A 153 12.60 -4.72 -5.32
N TYR A 154 12.83 -5.74 -4.50
CA TYR A 154 13.75 -6.83 -4.82
C TYR A 154 13.34 -7.56 -6.11
N LEU A 155 12.06 -7.93 -6.23
CA LEU A 155 11.52 -8.60 -7.42
C LEU A 155 11.60 -7.71 -8.66
N ALA A 156 11.31 -6.41 -8.53
CA ALA A 156 11.49 -5.43 -9.59
C ALA A 156 12.97 -5.33 -10.01
N GLY A 157 13.89 -5.40 -9.05
CA GLY A 157 15.33 -5.49 -9.30
C GLY A 157 15.72 -6.74 -10.08
N VAL A 158 15.16 -7.90 -9.76
CA VAL A 158 15.38 -9.15 -10.54
C VAL A 158 14.95 -8.95 -12.00
N VAL A 159 13.76 -8.39 -12.23
CA VAL A 159 13.26 -8.10 -13.59
C VAL A 159 14.17 -7.10 -14.31
N ALA A 160 14.60 -6.04 -13.63
CA ALA A 160 15.54 -5.06 -14.16
C ALA A 160 16.89 -5.70 -14.53
N GLY A 161 17.40 -6.61 -13.71
CA GLY A 161 18.65 -7.32 -13.94
C GLY A 161 18.63 -8.16 -15.21
N TYR A 162 17.52 -8.83 -15.50
CA TYR A 162 17.34 -9.55 -16.77
C TYR A 162 17.17 -8.63 -17.99
N THR A 163 16.67 -7.40 -17.79
CA THR A 163 16.29 -6.51 -18.88
C THR A 163 17.39 -5.53 -19.26
N SER A 164 18.17 -5.06 -18.29
CA SER A 164 19.25 -4.09 -18.51
C SER A 164 20.34 -4.65 -19.41
N LYS A 165 20.71 -3.87 -20.42
CA LYS A 165 21.82 -4.18 -21.33
C LYS A 165 23.11 -3.49 -20.92
N THR A 166 23.00 -2.29 -20.33
CA THR A 166 24.17 -1.50 -19.90
C THR A 166 24.68 -1.92 -18.52
N LYS A 167 23.89 -2.72 -17.78
CA LYS A 167 24.15 -3.12 -16.39
C LYS A 167 24.22 -1.93 -15.41
N LYS A 168 23.67 -0.80 -15.82
CA LYS A 168 23.60 0.43 -15.05
C LYS A 168 22.12 0.77 -14.80
N LEU A 169 21.71 0.65 -13.56
CA LEU A 169 20.36 1.01 -13.12
C LEU A 169 20.39 2.35 -12.41
N GLY A 170 19.25 3.05 -12.37
CA GLY A 170 19.07 4.31 -11.68
C GLY A 170 17.96 4.25 -10.64
N PHE A 171 18.21 4.85 -9.49
CA PHE A 171 17.24 4.97 -8.42
C PHE A 171 17.11 6.44 -8.00
N ILE A 172 15.93 7.03 -8.14
CA ILE A 172 15.62 8.39 -7.67
C ILE A 172 14.94 8.26 -6.32
N ALA A 173 15.57 8.78 -5.28
CA ALA A 173 15.14 8.65 -3.89
C ALA A 173 14.78 10.00 -3.28
N ALA A 174 13.77 10.06 -2.41
CA ALA A 174 13.39 11.25 -1.68
C ALA A 174 14.36 11.53 -0.51
N LYS A 175 14.02 11.09 0.68
CA LYS A 175 14.78 11.30 1.91
C LYS A 175 15.57 10.05 2.30
N PRO A 176 16.77 10.18 2.90
CA PRO A 176 17.59 9.02 3.24
C PRO A 176 17.18 8.39 4.58
N ILE A 177 15.91 8.01 4.70
CA ILE A 177 15.41 7.29 5.88
C ILE A 177 15.54 5.76 5.68
N PRO A 178 15.54 4.96 6.76
CA PRO A 178 15.76 3.51 6.70
C PRO A 178 14.92 2.79 5.65
N GLN A 179 13.64 3.13 5.54
CA GLN A 179 12.72 2.55 4.57
C GLN A 179 13.13 2.82 3.11
N VAL A 180 13.59 4.02 2.81
CA VAL A 180 14.08 4.39 1.47
C VAL A 180 15.36 3.62 1.16
N LEU A 181 16.27 3.52 2.13
CA LEU A 181 17.51 2.74 1.99
C LEU A 181 17.23 1.25 1.79
N ARG A 182 16.24 0.67 2.49
CA ARG A 182 15.78 -0.72 2.27
C ARG A 182 15.36 -0.94 0.82
N ASN A 183 14.60 -0.02 0.24
CA ASN A 183 14.13 -0.13 -1.14
C ASN A 183 15.27 -0.05 -2.16
N ILE A 184 16.19 0.90 -1.99
CA ILE A 184 17.39 1.02 -2.84
C ILE A 184 18.20 -0.28 -2.78
N ASN A 185 18.45 -0.75 -1.57
CA ASN A 185 19.25 -1.94 -1.31
C ASN A 185 18.58 -3.20 -1.87
N ALA A 186 17.28 -3.39 -1.62
CA ALA A 186 16.53 -4.53 -2.11
C ALA A 186 16.49 -4.58 -3.65
N PHE A 187 16.23 -3.45 -4.32
CA PHE A 187 16.24 -3.37 -5.77
C PHE A 187 17.62 -3.73 -6.34
N THR A 188 18.68 -3.15 -5.76
CA THR A 188 20.06 -3.43 -6.19
C THR A 188 20.43 -4.90 -5.98
N MET A 189 20.09 -5.47 -4.82
CA MET A 189 20.36 -6.88 -4.51
C MET A 189 19.57 -7.81 -5.44
N GLY A 190 18.32 -7.49 -5.76
CA GLY A 190 17.52 -8.22 -6.72
C GLY A 190 18.16 -8.26 -8.10
N ALA A 191 18.64 -7.13 -8.62
CA ALA A 191 19.31 -7.04 -9.90
C ALA A 191 20.67 -7.78 -9.88
N ARG A 192 21.45 -7.62 -8.83
CA ARG A 192 22.75 -8.30 -8.66
C ARG A 192 22.63 -9.81 -8.42
N SER A 193 21.48 -10.31 -7.99
CA SER A 193 21.22 -11.75 -7.95
C SER A 193 21.17 -12.39 -9.33
N VAL A 194 20.92 -11.60 -10.38
CA VAL A 194 20.96 -12.02 -11.79
C VAL A 194 22.37 -11.90 -12.36
N ASP A 195 22.99 -10.73 -12.15
CA ASP A 195 24.38 -10.47 -12.58
C ASP A 195 25.09 -9.59 -11.54
N PRO A 196 26.09 -10.09 -10.82
CA PRO A 196 26.84 -9.34 -9.80
C PRO A 196 27.55 -8.08 -10.31
N SER A 197 27.75 -7.93 -11.61
CA SER A 197 28.38 -6.75 -12.20
C SER A 197 27.43 -5.55 -12.33
N ILE A 198 26.12 -5.75 -12.11
CA ILE A 198 25.12 -4.67 -12.17
C ILE A 198 25.36 -3.67 -11.05
N THR A 199 25.22 -2.39 -11.39
CA THR A 199 25.28 -1.28 -10.45
C THR A 199 24.00 -0.46 -10.47
N THR A 200 23.65 0.14 -9.34
CA THR A 200 22.52 1.07 -9.20
C THR A 200 23.03 2.43 -8.75
N ARG A 201 22.89 3.46 -9.60
CA ARG A 201 23.19 4.84 -9.23
C ARG A 201 22.01 5.45 -8.50
N VAL A 202 22.26 6.04 -7.33
CA VAL A 202 21.22 6.71 -6.55
C VAL A 202 21.40 8.22 -6.57
N ILE A 203 20.28 8.94 -6.75
CA ILE A 203 20.21 10.40 -6.57
C ILE A 203 19.09 10.67 -5.56
N PHE A 204 19.43 11.39 -4.46
CA PHE A 204 18.47 11.86 -3.48
C PHE A 204 17.98 13.26 -3.85
N THR A 205 16.65 13.46 -3.90
CA THR A 205 16.04 14.77 -4.18
C THR A 205 15.91 15.64 -2.93
N GLY A 206 15.87 15.00 -1.74
CA GLY A 206 15.79 15.63 -0.44
C GLY A 206 14.38 15.79 0.11
N GLU A 207 13.35 15.76 -0.74
CA GLU A 207 11.94 15.87 -0.35
C GLU A 207 11.09 14.80 -1.05
N TRP A 208 9.88 14.54 -0.51
CA TRP A 208 8.97 13.49 -0.99
C TRP A 208 8.44 13.74 -2.41
N SER A 209 8.28 15.00 -2.80
CA SER A 209 7.81 15.38 -4.14
C SER A 209 8.55 16.63 -4.61
N MET A 210 9.38 16.44 -5.64
CA MET A 210 10.16 17.51 -6.29
C MET A 210 10.22 17.27 -7.81
N PRO A 211 9.12 17.44 -8.55
CA PRO A 211 9.02 17.03 -9.95
C PRO A 211 10.14 17.56 -10.85
N VAL A 212 10.60 18.79 -10.63
CA VAL A 212 11.72 19.38 -11.41
C VAL A 212 13.03 18.63 -11.13
N LYS A 213 13.39 18.45 -9.85
CA LYS A 213 14.61 17.70 -9.50
C LYS A 213 14.54 16.22 -9.91
N GLU A 214 13.35 15.62 -9.84
CA GLU A 214 13.11 14.24 -10.28
C GLU A 214 13.33 14.09 -11.79
N ALA A 215 12.87 15.06 -12.59
CA ALA A 215 13.11 15.09 -14.04
C ALA A 215 14.61 15.29 -14.37
N GLU A 216 15.27 16.21 -13.65
CA GLU A 216 16.72 16.47 -13.78
C GLU A 216 17.54 15.22 -13.40
N ALA A 217 17.21 14.57 -12.27
CA ALA A 217 17.84 13.35 -11.82
C ALA A 217 17.66 12.20 -12.83
N SER A 218 16.44 12.04 -13.35
CA SER A 218 16.14 11.03 -14.38
C SER A 218 16.98 11.25 -15.63
N THR A 219 17.03 12.48 -16.14
CA THR A 219 17.81 12.85 -17.32
C THR A 219 19.31 12.62 -17.08
N SER A 220 19.83 13.08 -15.94
CA SER A 220 21.23 12.91 -15.56
C SER A 220 21.65 11.44 -15.48
N LEU A 221 20.80 10.57 -14.91
CA LEU A 221 21.07 9.13 -14.83
C LEU A 221 21.09 8.49 -16.23
N ILE A 222 20.12 8.83 -17.08
CA ILE A 222 20.05 8.30 -18.45
C ILE A 222 21.28 8.74 -19.25
N ASP A 223 21.71 10.01 -19.15
CA ASP A 223 22.90 10.54 -19.83
C ASP A 223 24.21 9.86 -19.38
N GLN A 224 24.21 9.26 -18.17
CA GLN A 224 25.31 8.43 -17.65
C GLN A 224 25.20 6.95 -18.09
N GLY A 225 24.27 6.63 -18.98
CA GLY A 225 24.09 5.30 -19.56
C GLY A 225 23.21 4.36 -18.74
N VAL A 226 22.40 4.87 -17.81
CA VAL A 226 21.36 4.09 -17.14
C VAL A 226 20.28 3.74 -18.16
N ASP A 227 19.86 2.46 -18.18
CA ASP A 227 18.82 1.96 -19.08
C ASP A 227 17.57 1.41 -18.38
N VAL A 228 17.57 1.39 -17.03
CA VAL A 228 16.39 1.11 -16.23
C VAL A 228 16.33 2.08 -15.06
N LEU A 229 15.21 2.80 -14.89
CA LEU A 229 14.93 3.69 -13.78
C LEU A 229 13.90 3.08 -12.80
N THR A 230 14.08 3.35 -11.53
CA THR A 230 13.05 3.20 -10.48
C THR A 230 13.16 4.31 -9.46
N CYS A 231 12.26 4.33 -8.48
CA CYS A 231 12.26 5.42 -7.52
C CYS A 231 11.63 5.05 -6.17
N HIS A 232 11.81 5.97 -5.21
CA HIS A 232 11.02 6.10 -4.00
C HIS A 232 10.77 7.59 -3.73
N VAL A 233 9.78 8.13 -4.43
CA VAL A 233 9.24 9.49 -4.29
C VAL A 233 7.72 9.40 -4.27
N ASP A 234 7.01 10.40 -3.78
CA ASP A 234 5.55 10.35 -3.63
C ASP A 234 4.81 10.22 -4.97
N SER A 235 5.27 10.94 -6.02
CA SER A 235 4.69 10.86 -7.36
C SER A 235 5.72 10.41 -8.39
N PRO A 236 5.78 9.13 -8.75
CA PRO A 236 6.69 8.63 -9.78
C PRO A 236 6.42 9.15 -11.20
N LYS A 237 5.35 9.90 -11.42
CA LYS A 237 4.85 10.29 -12.75
C LYS A 237 5.94 10.82 -13.66
N VAL A 238 6.64 11.87 -13.25
CA VAL A 238 7.64 12.53 -14.10
C VAL A 238 8.82 11.64 -14.45
N ILE A 239 9.19 10.74 -13.54
CA ILE A 239 10.28 9.77 -13.74
C ILE A 239 9.88 8.76 -14.82
N MET A 240 8.67 8.21 -14.73
CA MET A 240 8.16 7.23 -15.70
C MET A 240 7.97 7.85 -17.09
N GLU A 241 7.39 9.06 -17.17
CA GLU A 241 7.22 9.80 -18.42
C GLU A 241 8.59 10.16 -19.05
N THR A 242 9.60 10.50 -18.24
CA THR A 242 10.95 10.77 -18.72
C THR A 242 11.61 9.50 -19.26
N ALA A 243 11.49 8.38 -18.58
CA ALA A 243 12.00 7.09 -19.05
C ALA A 243 11.38 6.69 -20.39
N GLU A 244 10.05 6.76 -20.52
CA GLU A 244 9.33 6.45 -21.75
C GLU A 244 9.77 7.36 -22.91
N LYS A 245 9.83 8.67 -22.67
CA LYS A 245 10.26 9.67 -23.67
C LYS A 245 11.71 9.45 -24.14
N ARG A 246 12.59 9.01 -23.24
CA ARG A 246 14.01 8.76 -23.51
C ARG A 246 14.29 7.34 -24.02
N GLY A 247 13.25 6.48 -24.11
CA GLY A 247 13.37 5.12 -24.62
C GLY A 247 14.16 4.17 -23.71
N VAL A 248 14.19 4.44 -22.40
CA VAL A 248 14.74 3.54 -21.38
C VAL A 248 13.62 2.87 -20.59
N PHE A 249 13.93 1.76 -19.93
CA PHE A 249 12.96 1.02 -19.12
C PHE A 249 12.72 1.67 -17.77
N CYS A 250 11.59 1.32 -17.14
CA CYS A 250 11.31 1.77 -15.80
C CYS A 250 10.51 0.73 -14.98
N SER A 251 10.67 0.80 -13.66
CA SER A 251 9.87 0.05 -12.68
C SER A 251 9.14 1.02 -11.76
N GLY A 252 7.84 0.79 -11.55
CA GLY A 252 6.96 1.66 -10.79
C GLY A 252 7.08 1.52 -9.28
N TYR A 253 6.49 2.48 -8.56
CA TYR A 253 6.48 2.51 -7.11
C TYR A 253 5.16 3.09 -6.56
N HIS A 254 4.69 2.60 -5.42
CA HIS A 254 3.44 2.91 -4.71
C HIS A 254 2.17 2.37 -5.38
N ALA A 255 1.96 2.70 -6.64
CA ALA A 255 0.83 2.29 -7.48
C ALA A 255 1.35 1.91 -8.88
N SER A 256 0.49 1.41 -9.76
CA SER A 256 0.89 1.13 -11.14
C SER A 256 1.01 2.42 -11.97
N GLN A 257 2.13 2.58 -12.64
CA GLN A 257 2.35 3.64 -13.64
C GLN A 257 2.45 3.08 -15.07
N ALA A 258 1.97 1.87 -15.32
CA ALA A 258 2.06 1.24 -16.65
C ALA A 258 1.44 2.10 -17.77
N ALA A 259 0.42 2.88 -17.47
CA ALA A 259 -0.20 3.79 -18.44
C ALA A 259 0.70 4.98 -18.84
N LEU A 260 1.67 5.35 -18.00
CA LEU A 260 2.60 6.47 -18.26
C LEU A 260 3.82 6.05 -19.10
N ALA A 261 4.14 4.76 -19.13
CA ALA A 261 5.29 4.23 -19.84
C ALA A 261 4.94 2.91 -20.55
N PRO A 262 3.99 2.91 -21.50
CA PRO A 262 3.45 1.67 -22.07
C PRO A 262 4.48 0.80 -22.80
N LYS A 263 5.58 1.37 -23.28
CA LYS A 263 6.65 0.63 -23.98
C LYS A 263 7.78 0.23 -23.03
N GLY A 264 8.12 1.10 -22.07
CA GLY A 264 9.28 0.95 -21.19
C GLY A 264 8.95 0.40 -19.80
N TYR A 265 7.67 0.29 -19.40
CA TYR A 265 7.29 -0.22 -18.09
C TYR A 265 7.59 -1.71 -17.96
N LEU A 266 8.33 -2.09 -16.92
CA LEU A 266 8.68 -3.49 -16.66
C LEU A 266 7.68 -4.13 -15.68
N THR A 267 7.60 -3.58 -14.51
CA THR A 267 6.72 -3.96 -13.39
C THR A 267 6.78 -2.86 -12.35
N GLY A 268 6.28 -3.08 -11.15
CA GLY A 268 6.38 -2.10 -10.07
C GLY A 268 6.05 -2.70 -8.72
N ALA A 269 6.45 -2.00 -7.68
CA ALA A 269 6.13 -2.29 -6.30
C ALA A 269 4.89 -1.48 -5.88
N GLU A 270 3.79 -2.15 -5.58
CA GLU A 270 2.53 -1.51 -5.22
C GLU A 270 2.14 -1.81 -3.78
N TRP A 271 1.48 -0.84 -3.14
CA TRP A 271 0.79 -1.07 -1.88
C TRP A 271 -0.58 -1.71 -2.10
N ASP A 272 -1.00 -2.55 -1.16
CA ASP A 272 -2.39 -2.99 -1.04
C ASP A 272 -2.96 -2.56 0.33
N TRP A 273 -3.20 -1.26 0.46
CA TRP A 273 -3.71 -0.66 1.69
C TRP A 273 -5.16 -1.07 2.02
N ALA A 274 -5.86 -1.71 1.10
CA ALA A 274 -7.18 -2.27 1.39
C ALA A 274 -7.11 -3.33 2.51
N THR A 275 -6.02 -4.09 2.60
CA THR A 275 -5.83 -5.12 3.63
C THR A 275 -5.82 -4.54 5.06
N PRO A 276 -4.94 -3.59 5.44
CA PRO A 276 -4.99 -2.99 6.78
C PRO A 276 -6.24 -2.13 7.00
N TYR A 277 -6.79 -1.48 5.99
CA TYR A 277 -8.04 -0.72 6.11
C TYR A 277 -9.20 -1.64 6.50
N ASN A 278 -9.36 -2.78 5.83
CA ASN A 278 -10.37 -3.78 6.15
C ASN A 278 -10.22 -4.32 7.58
N ALA A 279 -8.99 -4.55 8.06
CA ALA A 279 -8.76 -5.00 9.43
C ALA A 279 -9.24 -3.96 10.46
N GLN A 280 -8.95 -2.68 10.24
CA GLN A 280 -9.41 -1.58 11.09
C GLN A 280 -10.95 -1.43 11.08
N ILE A 281 -11.56 -1.50 9.90
CA ILE A 281 -13.02 -1.40 9.74
C ILE A 281 -13.72 -2.57 10.42
N LYS A 282 -13.24 -3.81 10.22
CA LYS A 282 -13.79 -5.00 10.86
C LYS A 282 -13.75 -4.88 12.39
N ALA A 283 -12.64 -4.41 12.94
CA ALA A 283 -12.52 -4.18 14.38
C ALA A 283 -13.46 -3.06 14.86
N ALA A 284 -13.64 -1.99 14.08
CA ALA A 284 -14.56 -0.91 14.42
C ALA A 284 -16.03 -1.37 14.39
N GLN A 285 -16.45 -2.09 13.35
CA GLN A 285 -17.83 -2.59 13.20
C GLN A 285 -18.22 -3.63 14.25
N SER A 286 -17.26 -4.49 14.67
CA SER A 286 -17.49 -5.51 15.68
C SER A 286 -17.35 -5.01 17.11
N GLY A 287 -16.94 -3.76 17.33
CA GLY A 287 -16.63 -3.24 18.66
C GLY A 287 -15.37 -3.83 19.30
N ALA A 288 -14.58 -4.60 18.54
CA ALA A 288 -13.32 -5.16 19.00
C ALA A 288 -12.27 -4.07 19.29
N PRO A 289 -11.27 -4.36 20.14
CA PRO A 289 -10.12 -3.47 20.31
C PRO A 289 -9.48 -3.10 18.96
N MET A 290 -8.95 -1.87 18.88
CA MET A 290 -8.26 -1.41 17.69
C MET A 290 -6.97 -2.23 17.48
N PRO A 291 -6.70 -2.75 16.27
CA PRO A 291 -5.38 -3.26 15.94
C PRO A 291 -4.38 -2.09 15.88
N ASN A 292 -3.56 -1.96 16.93
CA ASN A 292 -2.70 -0.78 17.07
C ASN A 292 -1.43 -0.84 16.21
N PHE A 293 -0.98 -2.06 15.83
CA PHE A 293 0.22 -2.22 15.05
C PHE A 293 0.03 -3.32 14.00
N LEU A 294 -0.12 -2.91 12.75
CA LEU A 294 -0.34 -3.81 11.63
C LEU A 294 0.85 -3.73 10.66
N ARG A 295 1.49 -4.84 10.40
CA ARG A 295 2.57 -4.96 9.43
C ARG A 295 2.45 -6.21 8.59
N GLY A 296 2.91 -6.14 7.34
CA GLY A 296 2.88 -7.26 6.44
C GLY A 296 3.63 -7.02 5.14
N GLY A 297 3.95 -8.10 4.46
CA GLY A 297 4.58 -8.11 3.16
C GLY A 297 3.69 -8.74 2.08
N LEU A 298 4.33 -9.37 1.09
CA LEU A 298 3.66 -10.13 0.03
C LEU A 298 2.81 -11.27 0.59
N LYS A 299 3.32 -11.96 1.63
CA LYS A 299 2.62 -13.06 2.30
C LYS A 299 1.29 -12.62 2.91
N ASP A 300 1.25 -11.42 3.45
CA ASP A 300 0.12 -10.89 4.21
C ASP A 300 -0.82 -10.04 3.33
N GLY A 301 -0.45 -9.85 2.05
CA GLY A 301 -1.23 -9.05 1.10
C GLY A 301 -1.22 -7.55 1.38
N TYR A 302 -0.13 -7.01 1.96
CA TYR A 302 0.06 -5.57 2.18
C TYR A 302 0.72 -4.90 1.00
N VAL A 303 1.44 -5.69 0.21
CA VAL A 303 2.15 -5.25 -0.98
C VAL A 303 1.92 -6.23 -2.12
N LYS A 304 2.07 -5.77 -3.36
CA LYS A 304 1.91 -6.58 -4.56
C LYS A 304 2.80 -6.06 -5.68
N MET A 305 3.08 -6.93 -6.66
CA MET A 305 3.73 -6.52 -7.89
C MET A 305 2.70 -5.99 -8.89
N SER A 306 3.06 -4.93 -9.63
CA SER A 306 2.34 -4.57 -10.86
C SER A 306 2.38 -5.73 -11.86
N PRO A 307 1.39 -5.86 -12.74
CA PRO A 307 1.50 -6.74 -13.90
C PRO A 307 2.77 -6.46 -14.71
N TYR A 308 3.35 -7.51 -15.27
CA TYR A 308 4.52 -7.36 -16.15
C TYR A 308 4.17 -6.62 -17.43
N GLY A 309 4.98 -5.63 -17.78
CA GLY A 309 4.91 -4.93 -19.06
C GLY A 309 5.33 -5.80 -20.24
N ALA A 310 5.03 -5.32 -21.45
CA ALA A 310 5.28 -6.05 -22.69
C ALA A 310 6.79 -6.34 -22.94
N ALA A 311 7.67 -5.48 -22.45
CA ALA A 311 9.11 -5.61 -22.61
C ALA A 311 9.76 -6.71 -21.76
N VAL A 312 9.05 -7.26 -20.77
CA VAL A 312 9.62 -8.26 -19.82
C VAL A 312 9.67 -9.64 -20.48
N GLY A 313 10.87 -10.19 -20.61
CA GLY A 313 11.12 -11.50 -21.17
C GLY A 313 10.64 -12.66 -20.27
N ALA A 314 10.42 -13.83 -20.86
CA ALA A 314 9.92 -15.01 -20.15
C ALA A 314 10.80 -15.46 -18.98
N ALA A 315 12.14 -15.42 -19.15
CA ALA A 315 13.08 -15.79 -18.10
C ALA A 315 13.01 -14.87 -16.88
N ALA A 316 12.87 -13.55 -17.10
CA ALA A 316 12.70 -12.57 -16.04
C ALA A 316 11.40 -12.82 -15.24
N LYS A 317 10.29 -13.07 -15.95
CA LYS A 317 9.00 -13.41 -15.32
C LYS A 317 9.11 -14.66 -14.48
N ALA A 318 9.61 -15.74 -15.06
CA ALA A 318 9.75 -17.03 -14.37
C ALA A 318 10.60 -16.92 -13.10
N LYS A 319 11.74 -16.19 -13.16
CA LYS A 319 12.61 -16.03 -11.99
C LYS A 319 12.00 -15.16 -10.91
N ALA A 320 11.37 -14.05 -11.29
CA ALA A 320 10.69 -13.18 -10.32
C ALA A 320 9.50 -13.90 -9.65
N ASP A 321 8.70 -14.67 -10.41
CA ASP A 321 7.57 -15.44 -9.88
C ASP A 321 8.03 -16.60 -8.97
N GLU A 322 9.14 -17.28 -9.29
CA GLU A 322 9.77 -18.28 -8.42
C GLU A 322 10.13 -17.67 -7.05
N ILE A 323 10.85 -16.55 -7.05
CA ILE A 323 11.27 -15.88 -5.81
C ILE A 323 10.05 -15.33 -5.04
N LYS A 324 9.09 -14.73 -5.74
CA LYS A 324 7.82 -14.28 -5.14
C LYS A 324 7.10 -15.43 -4.42
N ALA A 325 7.04 -16.61 -5.03
CA ALA A 325 6.41 -17.77 -4.41
C ALA A 325 7.13 -18.22 -3.12
N LEU A 326 8.47 -18.09 -3.07
CA LEU A 326 9.25 -18.35 -1.86
C LEU A 326 8.99 -17.30 -0.77
N MET A 327 8.90 -16.00 -1.13
CA MET A 327 8.56 -14.92 -0.20
C MET A 327 7.18 -15.12 0.42
N VAL A 328 6.17 -15.43 -0.41
CA VAL A 328 4.79 -15.71 0.06
C VAL A 328 4.73 -16.91 1.00
N LYS A 329 5.58 -17.93 0.80
CA LYS A 329 5.71 -19.07 1.72
C LYS A 329 6.47 -18.73 3.00
N GLY A 330 7.14 -17.57 3.07
CA GLY A 330 7.94 -17.14 4.23
C GLY A 330 9.32 -17.77 4.30
N GLY A 331 9.85 -18.31 3.18
CA GLY A 331 11.15 -18.99 3.14
C GLY A 331 12.29 -18.20 2.49
N TYR A 332 12.09 -16.91 2.20
CA TYR A 332 13.08 -16.09 1.50
C TYR A 332 13.49 -14.86 2.30
N ALA A 333 14.76 -14.78 2.65
CA ALA A 333 15.35 -13.60 3.27
C ALA A 333 16.11 -12.78 2.20
N ILE A 334 15.77 -11.50 2.07
CA ILE A 334 16.49 -10.54 1.22
C ILE A 334 17.83 -10.20 1.88
N PHE A 335 17.77 -9.76 3.12
CA PHE A 335 18.91 -9.28 3.90
C PHE A 335 19.54 -10.44 4.68
N LYS A 336 20.59 -11.03 4.11
CA LYS A 336 21.23 -12.24 4.64
C LYS A 336 22.74 -12.10 4.78
N GLY A 337 23.34 -13.00 5.56
CA GLY A 337 24.72 -12.96 5.98
C GLY A 337 25.75 -12.87 4.88
N GLY A 338 26.83 -12.18 5.20
CA GLY A 338 27.90 -11.81 4.28
C GLY A 338 27.64 -10.53 3.49
N LEU A 339 26.53 -9.80 3.78
CA LEU A 339 26.22 -8.56 3.10
C LEU A 339 27.23 -7.47 3.45
N LYS A 340 27.73 -6.81 2.41
CA LYS A 340 28.63 -5.65 2.53
C LYS A 340 27.92 -4.38 2.12
N ASP A 341 28.33 -3.26 2.71
CA ASP A 341 27.97 -1.95 2.22
C ASP A 341 28.77 -1.57 0.97
N ASN A 342 28.45 -0.43 0.36
CA ASN A 342 29.10 0.07 -0.83
C ASN A 342 30.52 0.65 -0.58
N LYS A 343 30.99 0.59 0.67
CA LYS A 343 32.37 0.92 1.06
C LYS A 343 33.19 -0.34 1.38
N GLY A 344 32.56 -1.53 1.32
CA GLY A 344 33.19 -2.83 1.55
C GLY A 344 33.11 -3.33 2.99
N ALA A 345 32.51 -2.59 3.92
CA ALA A 345 32.32 -3.05 5.29
C ALA A 345 31.19 -4.08 5.39
N VAL A 346 31.37 -5.12 6.20
CA VAL A 346 30.34 -6.13 6.46
C VAL A 346 29.26 -5.53 7.35
N VAL A 347 28.02 -5.43 6.84
CA VAL A 347 26.85 -4.90 7.56
C VAL A 347 25.95 -5.99 8.12
N ILE A 348 25.95 -7.18 7.52
CA ILE A 348 25.31 -8.37 8.08
C ILE A 348 26.36 -9.49 8.11
N PRO A 349 26.78 -9.95 9.31
CA PRO A 349 27.77 -11.01 9.43
C PRO A 349 27.31 -12.33 8.79
N ALA A 350 28.29 -13.15 8.35
CA ALA A 350 27.99 -14.47 7.80
C ALA A 350 27.17 -15.32 8.79
N GLY A 351 26.22 -16.08 8.29
CA GLY A 351 25.32 -16.93 9.10
C GLY A 351 24.12 -16.21 9.73
N LYS A 352 24.05 -14.87 9.69
CA LYS A 352 22.87 -14.10 10.16
C LYS A 352 21.93 -13.79 9.00
N ASN A 353 20.65 -14.07 9.15
CA ASN A 353 19.59 -13.65 8.25
C ASN A 353 18.64 -12.74 9.01
N LEU A 354 18.24 -11.64 8.38
CA LEU A 354 17.23 -10.73 8.91
C LEU A 354 15.90 -11.05 8.23
N ASP A 355 14.88 -11.32 9.01
CA ASP A 355 13.53 -11.40 8.48
C ASP A 355 12.94 -9.99 8.30
N GLN A 356 11.77 -9.89 7.67
CA GLN A 356 11.15 -8.59 7.36
C GLN A 356 10.76 -7.78 8.60
N PHE A 357 10.58 -8.45 9.75
CA PHE A 357 10.19 -7.80 11.01
C PHE A 357 11.40 -7.42 11.88
N ASP A 358 12.63 -7.72 11.43
CA ASP A 358 13.82 -7.47 12.22
C ASP A 358 14.04 -5.97 12.45
N ALA A 359 14.19 -5.59 13.72
CA ALA A 359 14.35 -4.21 14.13
C ALA A 359 15.64 -3.55 13.58
N GLU A 360 16.63 -4.34 13.14
CA GLU A 360 17.83 -3.81 12.49
C GLU A 360 17.49 -3.18 11.12
N LEU A 361 16.53 -3.73 10.40
CA LEU A 361 16.07 -3.18 9.12
C LEU A 361 15.39 -1.82 9.28
N GLU A 362 14.76 -1.57 10.43
CA GLU A 362 14.14 -0.28 10.76
C GLU A 362 15.15 0.81 11.13
N LYS A 363 16.42 0.43 11.29
CA LYS A 363 17.53 1.33 11.63
C LYS A 363 18.58 1.40 10.52
N MET A 364 18.26 0.90 9.33
CA MET A 364 19.17 0.84 8.20
C MET A 364 19.76 2.23 7.88
N ASN A 365 21.07 2.33 7.82
CA ASN A 365 21.81 3.57 7.56
C ASN A 365 22.97 3.37 6.57
N TYR A 366 22.86 2.36 5.69
CA TYR A 366 23.88 2.01 4.72
C TYR A 366 23.27 1.75 3.34
N LEU A 367 24.09 1.87 2.31
CA LEU A 367 23.82 1.40 0.95
C LEU A 367 24.64 0.14 0.71
N VAL A 368 24.07 -0.87 0.05
CA VAL A 368 24.76 -2.15 -0.20
C VAL A 368 25.77 -2.07 -1.33
N GLU A 369 26.67 -3.04 -1.38
CA GLU A 369 27.58 -3.25 -2.52
C GLU A 369 26.82 -3.25 -3.85
N GLY A 370 27.37 -2.54 -4.85
CA GLY A 370 26.74 -2.31 -6.15
C GLY A 370 25.94 -1.01 -6.24
N VAL A 371 25.63 -0.35 -5.12
CA VAL A 371 25.06 1.00 -5.14
C VAL A 371 26.18 2.03 -5.33
N ILE A 372 26.01 2.91 -6.32
CA ILE A 372 26.89 4.04 -6.61
C ILE A 372 26.20 5.32 -6.10
N GLY A 373 26.79 5.97 -5.12
CA GLY A 373 26.28 7.16 -4.46
C GLY A 373 26.56 7.14 -2.95
N SER A 374 26.11 8.18 -2.26
CA SER A 374 26.26 8.32 -0.83
C SER A 374 24.93 8.75 -0.18
N ILE A 375 24.76 8.40 1.07
CA ILE A 375 23.67 8.91 1.90
C ILE A 375 23.99 10.38 2.20
N PRO A 376 23.09 11.32 1.87
CA PRO A 376 23.25 12.71 2.27
C PRO A 376 23.34 12.83 3.80
N GLY A 377 24.23 13.72 4.29
CA GLY A 377 24.39 14.01 5.72
C GLY A 377 23.26 14.85 6.29
#